data_a569379984533ee41105ca33176b9fde
#
_entry.id   a569379984533ee41105ca33176b9fde
#
_cell.length_a   1.000
_cell.length_b   1.000
_cell.length_c   1.000
_cell.angle_alpha   90.00
_cell.angle_beta   90.00
_cell.angle_gamma   90.00
#
_symmetry.space_group_name_H-M   'P 1'
#
loop_
_entity.id
_entity.type
_entity.pdbx_description
1 polymer ?
#
loop_
_entity_poly.entity_id
_entity_poly.type
_entity_poly.pdbx_seq_one_letter_code
_entity_poly.pdbx_strand_id
1 'polypeptide(L)'
;MISKEQTIAHLKEYKKKQADKFGVTKMGIFGSIARGSATKDSDIDIVVEMSKRNLLNRIGLQMSLEAFLGVSVDVVTYRKSLSPLLKEHIKKDVIYV
;
A
#
# COMPACT_ATOMS: atom_id res chain seq x y z
N MET A 1 13.20 4.51 -11.08
CA MET A 1 11.79 4.38 -10.66
C MET A 1 11.30 2.96 -10.87
N ILE A 2 10.55 2.45 -9.92
CA ILE A 2 9.95 1.12 -10.01
C ILE A 2 8.67 1.19 -10.86
N SER A 3 8.48 0.22 -11.77
CA SER A 3 7.27 0.18 -12.60
C SER A 3 6.07 -0.35 -11.83
N LYS A 4 4.87 -0.18 -12.39
CA LYS A 4 3.65 -0.75 -11.83
C LYS A 4 3.76 -2.27 -11.69
N GLU A 5 4.24 -2.94 -12.71
CA GLU A 5 4.38 -4.39 -12.73
C GLU A 5 5.41 -4.88 -11.70
N GLN A 6 6.53 -4.19 -11.58
CA GLN A 6 7.54 -4.49 -10.56
C GLN A 6 7.00 -4.28 -9.15
N THR A 7 6.25 -3.20 -8.95
CA THR A 7 5.62 -2.91 -7.66
C THR A 7 4.66 -4.03 -7.27
N ILE A 8 3.80 -4.45 -8.19
CA ILE A 8 2.86 -5.55 -7.94
C ILE A 8 3.60 -6.83 -7.57
N ALA A 9 4.63 -7.19 -8.34
CA ALA A 9 5.41 -8.40 -8.09
C ALA A 9 6.09 -8.36 -6.72
N HIS A 10 6.72 -7.23 -6.39
CA HIS A 10 7.40 -7.06 -5.11
C HIS A 10 6.40 -7.10 -3.93
N LEU A 11 5.24 -6.49 -4.07
CA LEU A 11 4.24 -6.50 -3.01
C LEU A 11 3.61 -7.87 -2.79
N LYS A 12 3.44 -8.65 -3.85
CA LYS A 12 2.99 -10.04 -3.70
C LYS A 12 3.98 -10.85 -2.88
N GLU A 13 5.26 -10.68 -3.14
CA GLU A 13 6.31 -11.34 -2.37
C GLU A 13 6.35 -10.85 -0.92
N TYR A 14 6.27 -9.55 -0.72
CA TYR A 14 6.22 -8.95 0.62
C TYR A 14 5.05 -9.49 1.44
N LYS A 15 3.87 -9.53 0.82
CA LYS A 15 2.66 -10.02 1.48
C LYS A 15 2.82 -11.46 1.98
N LYS A 16 3.44 -12.32 1.16
CA LYS A 16 3.70 -13.70 1.55
C LYS A 16 4.64 -13.81 2.74
N LYS A 17 5.67 -12.97 2.79
CA LYS A 17 6.77 -13.12 3.76
C LYS A 17 6.55 -12.34 5.04
N GLN A 18 5.92 -11.17 4.98
CA GLN A 18 5.94 -10.24 6.10
C GLN A 18 4.59 -9.66 6.51
N ALA A 19 3.55 -9.81 5.72
CA ALA A 19 2.26 -9.18 6.02
C ALA A 19 1.68 -9.65 7.35
N ASP A 20 1.83 -10.93 7.67
CA ASP A 20 1.31 -11.50 8.92
C ASP A 20 1.92 -10.86 10.16
N LYS A 21 3.17 -10.43 10.07
CA LYS A 21 3.86 -9.77 11.18
C LYS A 21 3.12 -8.51 11.64
N PHE A 22 2.52 -7.79 10.69
CA PHE A 22 1.78 -6.56 10.96
C PHE A 22 0.27 -6.76 10.99
N GLY A 23 -0.19 -7.99 10.83
CA GLY A 23 -1.62 -8.30 10.82
C GLY A 23 -2.34 -7.81 9.55
N VAL A 24 -1.63 -7.71 8.44
CA VAL A 24 -2.22 -7.30 7.16
C VAL A 24 -3.04 -8.46 6.58
N THR A 25 -4.32 -8.22 6.35
CA THR A 25 -5.22 -9.22 5.79
C THR A 25 -5.51 -8.96 4.32
N LYS A 26 -5.33 -7.71 3.86
CA LYS A 26 -5.54 -7.33 2.46
C LYS A 26 -4.61 -6.18 2.13
N MET A 27 -4.06 -6.17 0.92
CA MET A 27 -3.12 -5.14 0.48
C MET A 27 -3.31 -4.87 -1.01
N GLY A 28 -3.22 -3.59 -1.38
CA GLY A 28 -3.28 -3.19 -2.78
C GLY A 28 -2.58 -1.88 -3.02
N ILE A 29 -2.37 -1.55 -4.29
CA ILE A 29 -1.87 -0.25 -4.72
C ILE A 29 -3.02 0.56 -5.30
N PHE A 30 -2.93 1.88 -5.15
CA PHE A 30 -3.87 2.81 -5.77
C PHE A 30 -3.14 4.09 -6.16
N GLY A 31 -3.86 5.09 -6.62
CA GLY A 31 -3.26 6.36 -7.01
C GLY A 31 -2.43 6.26 -8.28
N SER A 32 -1.40 7.11 -8.40
CA SER A 32 -0.65 7.28 -9.64
C SER A 32 0.05 6.02 -10.12
N ILE A 33 0.61 5.21 -9.21
CA ILE A 33 1.28 3.97 -9.61
C ILE A 33 0.27 2.97 -10.21
N ALA A 34 -0.91 2.87 -9.63
CA ALA A 34 -1.95 1.98 -10.15
C ALA A 34 -2.46 2.43 -11.52
N ARG A 35 -2.54 3.75 -11.73
CA ARG A 35 -2.96 4.32 -13.01
C ARG A 35 -1.86 4.29 -14.08
N GLY A 36 -0.62 3.97 -13.70
CA GLY A 36 0.51 4.00 -14.62
C GLY A 36 1.04 5.41 -14.91
N SER A 37 0.70 6.40 -14.09
CA SER A 37 1.10 7.81 -14.28
C SER A 37 2.13 8.28 -13.25
N ALA A 38 2.67 7.38 -12.43
CA ALA A 38 3.66 7.73 -11.42
C ALA A 38 4.95 8.23 -12.06
N THR A 39 5.56 9.23 -11.42
CA THR A 39 6.88 9.75 -11.78
C THR A 39 7.89 9.31 -10.71
N LYS A 40 9.18 9.59 -10.95
CA LYS A 40 10.25 9.28 -9.99
C LYS A 40 10.07 9.98 -8.65
N ASP A 41 9.31 11.07 -8.61
CA ASP A 41 9.04 11.83 -7.38
C ASP A 41 7.73 11.44 -6.70
N SER A 42 6.99 10.50 -7.27
CA SER A 42 5.72 10.05 -6.70
C SER A 42 5.95 9.04 -5.59
N ASP A 43 5.17 9.16 -4.51
CA ASP A 43 5.09 8.11 -3.49
C ASP A 43 4.24 6.96 -4.03
N ILE A 44 4.50 5.76 -3.54
CA ILE A 44 3.64 4.61 -3.84
C ILE A 44 2.50 4.60 -2.84
N ASP A 45 1.27 4.70 -3.33
CA ASP A 45 0.08 4.67 -2.48
C ASP A 45 -0.36 3.23 -2.27
N ILE A 46 -0.35 2.79 -1.02
CA ILE A 46 -0.71 1.43 -0.64
C ILE A 46 -1.90 1.48 0.32
N VAL A 47 -2.93 0.69 0.02
CA VAL A 47 -4.07 0.51 0.91
C VAL A 47 -3.99 -0.87 1.53
N VAL A 48 -4.26 -0.94 2.84
CA VAL A 48 -4.24 -2.20 3.59
C VAL A 48 -5.49 -2.34 4.45
N GLU A 49 -5.90 -3.57 4.68
CA GLU A 49 -6.81 -3.92 5.77
C GLU A 49 -5.99 -4.70 6.79
N MET A 50 -6.12 -4.34 8.05
CA MET A 50 -5.28 -4.86 9.13
C MET A 50 -6.12 -5.34 10.30
N SER A 51 -5.75 -6.49 10.87
CA SER A 51 -6.34 -6.98 12.11
C SER A 51 -5.78 -6.23 13.33
N LYS A 52 -4.57 -5.69 13.23
CA LYS A 52 -3.89 -4.93 14.29
C LYS A 52 -3.86 -3.45 13.90
N ARG A 53 -4.92 -2.72 14.20
CA ARG A 53 -5.12 -1.34 13.75
C ARG A 53 -4.68 -0.31 14.80
N ASN A 54 -3.40 -0.25 15.08
CA ASN A 54 -2.86 0.81 15.92
C ASN A 54 -1.79 1.60 15.16
N LEU A 55 -1.54 2.81 15.62
CA LEU A 55 -0.63 3.74 14.95
C LEU A 55 0.80 3.20 14.83
N LEU A 56 1.33 2.60 15.90
CA LEU A 56 2.69 2.07 15.90
C LEU A 56 2.83 0.92 14.90
N ASN A 57 1.83 0.06 14.82
CA ASN A 57 1.84 -1.05 13.88
C ASN A 57 1.80 -0.55 12.43
N ARG A 58 1.00 0.49 12.15
CA ARG A 58 0.93 1.10 10.82
C ARG A 58 2.25 1.77 10.44
N ILE A 59 2.88 2.48 11.37
CA ILE A 59 4.18 3.11 11.13
C ILE A 59 5.24 2.05 10.85
N GLY A 60 5.26 0.97 11.63
CA GLY A 60 6.18 -0.14 11.42
C GLY A 60 6.00 -0.78 10.04
N LEU A 61 4.76 -0.97 9.62
CA LEU A 61 4.45 -1.49 8.29
C LEU A 61 4.98 -0.55 7.19
N GLN A 62 4.74 0.75 7.32
CA GLN A 62 5.22 1.73 6.35
C GLN A 62 6.74 1.71 6.24
N MET A 63 7.45 1.73 7.36
CA MET A 63 8.91 1.67 7.37
C MET A 63 9.43 0.37 6.73
N SER A 64 8.79 -0.74 7.03
CA SER A 64 9.16 -2.04 6.46
C SER A 64 8.95 -2.07 4.94
N LEU A 65 7.84 -1.53 4.46
CA LEU A 65 7.55 -1.44 3.03
C LEU A 65 8.55 -0.53 2.31
N GLU A 66 8.88 0.62 2.90
CA GLU A 66 9.86 1.54 2.32
C GLU A 66 11.24 0.89 2.22
N ALA A 67 11.65 0.15 3.25
CA ALA A 67 12.91 -0.58 3.22
C ALA A 67 12.91 -1.68 2.15
N PHE A 68 11.79 -2.38 2.01
CA PHE A 68 11.66 -3.47 1.04
C PHE A 68 11.63 -2.96 -0.40
N LEU A 69 10.87 -1.88 -0.65
CA LEU A 69 10.70 -1.33 -2.01
C LEU A 69 11.80 -0.35 -2.40
N GLY A 70 12.49 0.25 -1.42
CA GLY A 70 13.53 1.24 -1.67
C GLY A 70 13.01 2.60 -2.15
N VAL A 71 11.73 2.89 -1.92
CA VAL A 71 11.08 4.15 -2.31
C VAL A 71 10.11 4.60 -1.21
N SER A 72 9.72 5.87 -1.26
CA SER A 72 8.73 6.40 -0.32
C SER A 72 7.35 5.79 -0.56
N VAL A 73 6.67 5.48 0.53
CA VAL A 73 5.36 4.81 0.50
C VAL A 73 4.39 5.58 1.37
N ASP A 74 3.15 5.73 0.91
CA ASP A 74 2.05 6.27 1.70
C ASP A 74 1.07 5.12 1.99
N VAL A 75 0.93 4.76 3.26
CA VAL A 75 0.09 3.63 3.68
C VAL A 75 -1.23 4.15 4.24
N VAL A 76 -2.33 3.73 3.64
CA VAL A 76 -3.68 4.04 4.11
C VAL A 76 -4.33 2.76 4.62
N THR A 77 -4.82 2.80 5.86
CA THR A 77 -5.61 1.69 6.40
C THR A 77 -7.06 1.88 5.99
N TYR A 78 -7.61 0.93 5.23
CA TYR A 78 -9.01 1.00 4.81
C TYR A 78 -9.92 0.72 6.00
N ARG A 79 -10.89 1.59 6.21
CA ARG A 79 -11.86 1.49 7.31
C ARG A 79 -13.12 2.28 6.96
N LYS A 80 -14.21 1.99 7.66
CA LYS A 80 -15.50 2.66 7.41
C LYS A 80 -15.44 4.17 7.59
N SER A 81 -14.56 4.65 8.48
CA SER A 81 -14.42 6.07 8.79
C SER A 81 -13.56 6.87 7.81
N LEU A 82 -12.98 6.24 6.79
CA LEU A 82 -12.28 6.97 5.75
C LEU A 82 -13.21 7.95 5.05
N SER A 83 -12.65 9.09 4.61
CA SER A 83 -13.44 10.07 3.87
C SER A 83 -14.07 9.43 2.62
N PRO A 84 -15.29 9.83 2.24
CA PRO A 84 -15.92 9.30 1.02
C PRO A 84 -15.08 9.53 -0.24
N LEU A 85 -14.41 10.68 -0.32
CA LEU A 85 -13.57 11.00 -1.48
C LEU A 85 -12.40 10.02 -1.59
N LEU A 86 -11.72 9.72 -0.48
CA LEU A 86 -10.60 8.78 -0.48
C LEU A 86 -11.07 7.36 -0.81
N LYS A 87 -12.23 6.95 -0.29
CA LYS A 87 -12.81 5.64 -0.64
C LYS A 87 -13.08 5.53 -2.12
N GLU A 88 -13.59 6.59 -2.75
CA GLU A 88 -13.85 6.63 -4.19
C GLU A 88 -12.55 6.48 -4.98
N HIS A 89 -11.49 7.21 -4.58
CA HIS A 89 -10.19 7.11 -5.24
C HIS A 89 -9.62 5.69 -5.16
N ILE A 90 -9.69 5.08 -3.98
CA ILE A 90 -9.22 3.70 -3.78
C ILE A 90 -10.03 2.75 -4.65
N LYS A 91 -11.34 2.80 -4.57
CA LYS A 91 -12.24 1.92 -5.33
C LYS A 91 -12.00 1.99 -6.83
N LYS A 92 -11.73 3.19 -7.35
CA LYS A 92 -11.53 3.42 -8.77
C LYS A 92 -10.23 2.83 -9.29
N ASP A 93 -9.15 2.95 -8.51
CA ASP A 93 -7.80 2.66 -8.98
C ASP A 93 -7.17 1.40 -8.39
N VAL A 94 -7.73 0.84 -7.33
CA VAL A 94 -7.06 -0.20 -6.55
C VAL A 94 -6.76 -1.47 -7.36
N ILE A 95 -5.55 -1.97 -7.17
CA ILE A 95 -5.11 -3.29 -7.65
C ILE A 95 -4.62 -4.06 -6.44
N TYR A 96 -5.37 -5.09 -6.05
CA TYR A 96 -5.01 -5.92 -4.89
C TYR A 96 -3.93 -6.93 -5.26
N VAL A 97 -3.09 -7.22 -4.29
CA VAL A 97 -2.03 -8.22 -4.42
C VAL A 97 -2.24 -9.43 -3.52
#